data_0416b6b039b5f406482518e2236eb8c4
#
_entry.id   0416b6b039b5f406482518e2236eb8c4
#
_cell.length_a   1.000
_cell.length_b   1.000
_cell.length_c   1.000
_cell.angle_alpha   90.00
_cell.angle_beta   90.00
_cell.angle_gamma   90.00
#
_symmetry.space_group_name_H-M   'P 1'
#
loop_
_entity.id
_entity.type
_entity.pdbx_description
1 polymer ?
#
loop_
_entity_poly.entity_id
_entity_poly.type
_entity_poly.pdbx_seq_one_letter_code
_entity_poly.pdbx_strand_id
1 'polypeptide(L)'
;FLDGTITAEGEATLTAMQTAQNFTGSMADFCTTYIDKLSEAYNYGFGVACISLIASMAIYVIFRSTFKHADYNSKQAKPANVHEEELTPAQTKERIVALLLVFAVVIFFWMAFHQNGLTMTFFARDYTAHEVTGLDRLGFSVWNLALLIVTVYAGFSLFQSKTGKGKLISGVIVTLALVVLGVNYGTMDPTLPILPQIFQQFNPFFVVALTPVSLAVFGSLAKKGKEPSAPRKIGIGMVIAAVGFMLLAFGSFGLPTPAEVEANGIAESALVSPNWLISTYLVLTFAELFLSPMVI
;
A
#
# COMPACT_ATOMS: atom_id res chain seq x y z
N PHE A 1 -15.29 -4.73 -27.27
CA PHE A 1 -15.52 -6.07 -26.67
C PHE A 1 -16.97 -6.34 -26.26
N LEU A 2 -17.78 -5.31 -25.99
CA LEU A 2 -19.18 -5.53 -25.57
C LEU A 2 -20.11 -5.91 -26.70
N ASP A 3 -19.76 -5.63 -27.93
CA ASP A 3 -20.52 -5.93 -29.15
C ASP A 3 -19.93 -7.10 -29.99
N GLY A 4 -18.88 -7.76 -29.49
CA GLY A 4 -18.21 -8.89 -30.15
C GLY A 4 -17.34 -8.52 -31.34
N THR A 5 -17.12 -7.23 -31.61
CA THR A 5 -16.21 -6.74 -32.64
C THR A 5 -14.85 -6.35 -32.05
N ILE A 6 -13.77 -6.79 -32.67
CA ILE A 6 -12.41 -6.36 -32.33
C ILE A 6 -12.08 -5.17 -33.22
N THR A 7 -11.67 -4.05 -32.61
CA THR A 7 -11.18 -2.90 -33.35
C THR A 7 -9.85 -3.24 -34.02
N ALA A 8 -9.52 -2.59 -35.14
CA ALA A 8 -8.24 -2.78 -35.85
C ALA A 8 -7.02 -2.56 -34.94
N GLU A 9 -7.13 -1.63 -34.01
CA GLU A 9 -6.10 -1.35 -33.00
C GLU A 9 -5.99 -2.50 -31.97
N GLY A 10 -7.12 -3.05 -31.54
CA GLY A 10 -7.16 -4.22 -30.65
C GLY A 10 -6.55 -5.46 -31.31
N GLU A 11 -6.81 -5.67 -32.60
CA GLU A 11 -6.23 -6.78 -33.38
C GLU A 11 -4.72 -6.60 -33.54
N ALA A 12 -4.25 -5.39 -33.83
CA ALA A 12 -2.82 -5.06 -33.90
C ALA A 12 -2.11 -5.31 -32.57
N THR A 13 -2.72 -4.91 -31.45
CA THR A 13 -2.19 -5.13 -30.10
C THR A 13 -2.09 -6.63 -29.76
N LEU A 14 -3.13 -7.40 -30.06
CA LEU A 14 -3.14 -8.85 -29.85
C LEU A 14 -2.08 -9.56 -30.71
N THR A 15 -1.91 -9.12 -31.95
CA THR A 15 -0.90 -9.66 -32.87
C THR A 15 0.53 -9.34 -32.35
N ALA A 16 0.75 -8.14 -31.87
CA ALA A 16 2.03 -7.77 -31.23
C ALA A 16 2.32 -8.62 -29.99
N MET A 17 1.34 -8.85 -29.13
CA MET A 17 1.45 -9.71 -27.94
C MET A 17 1.74 -11.17 -28.33
N GLN A 18 1.04 -11.71 -29.33
CA GLN A 18 1.25 -13.05 -29.84
C GLN A 18 2.68 -13.23 -30.37
N THR A 19 3.16 -12.26 -31.13
CA THR A 19 4.53 -12.25 -31.67
C THR A 19 5.58 -12.15 -30.55
N ALA A 20 5.38 -11.25 -29.60
CA ALA A 20 6.28 -11.07 -28.46
C ALA A 20 6.41 -12.36 -27.60
N GLN A 21 5.35 -13.16 -27.53
CA GLN A 21 5.35 -14.43 -26.80
C GLN A 21 5.77 -15.64 -27.67
N ASN A 22 6.16 -15.42 -28.93
CA ASN A 22 6.51 -16.48 -29.89
C ASN A 22 5.44 -17.57 -30.02
N PHE A 23 4.16 -17.19 -29.92
CA PHE A 23 3.05 -18.14 -30.00
C PHE A 23 2.72 -18.49 -31.45
N THR A 24 2.76 -19.77 -31.78
CA THR A 24 2.63 -20.27 -33.17
C THR A 24 1.22 -20.77 -33.53
N GLY A 25 0.24 -20.63 -32.63
CA GLY A 25 -1.16 -21.02 -32.84
C GLY A 25 -2.02 -19.96 -33.53
N SER A 26 -3.29 -20.24 -33.70
CA SER A 26 -4.26 -19.24 -34.17
C SER A 26 -4.47 -18.13 -33.17
N MET A 27 -4.97 -16.95 -33.59
CA MET A 27 -5.28 -15.85 -32.68
C MET A 27 -6.31 -16.24 -31.63
N ALA A 28 -7.30 -17.08 -32.01
CA ALA A 28 -8.31 -17.59 -31.08
C ALA A 28 -7.67 -18.48 -29.98
N ASP A 29 -6.74 -19.37 -30.35
CA ASP A 29 -6.02 -20.22 -29.43
C ASP A 29 -5.11 -19.38 -28.50
N PHE A 30 -4.48 -18.32 -29.04
CA PHE A 30 -3.70 -17.39 -28.28
C PHE A 30 -4.56 -16.70 -27.20
N CYS A 31 -5.70 -16.13 -27.59
CA CYS A 31 -6.61 -15.46 -26.66
C CYS A 31 -7.11 -16.42 -25.57
N THR A 32 -7.49 -17.64 -25.93
CA THR A 32 -7.94 -18.65 -24.96
C THR A 32 -6.82 -19.00 -23.98
N THR A 33 -5.63 -19.30 -24.49
CA THR A 33 -4.47 -19.62 -23.66
C THR A 33 -4.06 -18.45 -22.75
N TYR A 34 -4.16 -17.22 -23.25
CA TYR A 34 -3.87 -16.03 -22.48
C TYR A 34 -4.86 -15.83 -21.32
N ILE A 35 -6.17 -16.01 -21.61
CA ILE A 35 -7.23 -15.91 -20.59
C ILE A 35 -7.06 -17.00 -19.53
N ASP A 36 -6.76 -18.22 -19.92
CA ASP A 36 -6.54 -19.34 -19.02
C ASP A 36 -5.35 -19.09 -18.10
N LYS A 37 -4.21 -18.64 -18.66
CA LYS A 37 -3.03 -18.27 -17.86
C LYS A 37 -3.30 -17.09 -16.94
N LEU A 38 -4.06 -16.11 -17.38
CA LEU A 38 -4.43 -14.97 -16.54
C LEU A 38 -5.32 -15.41 -15.38
N SER A 39 -6.31 -16.28 -15.64
CA SER A 39 -7.16 -16.89 -14.61
C SER A 39 -6.34 -17.70 -13.61
N GLU A 40 -5.39 -18.49 -14.08
CA GLU A 40 -4.48 -19.25 -13.24
C GLU A 40 -3.62 -18.33 -12.37
N ALA A 41 -3.09 -17.23 -12.91
CA ALA A 41 -2.33 -16.24 -12.17
C ALA A 41 -3.15 -15.58 -11.04
N TYR A 42 -4.43 -15.26 -11.29
CA TYR A 42 -5.34 -14.79 -10.24
C TYR A 42 -5.57 -15.83 -9.15
N ASN A 43 -5.74 -17.11 -9.53
CA ASN A 43 -5.89 -18.19 -8.55
C ASN A 43 -4.66 -18.33 -7.65
N TYR A 44 -3.45 -18.22 -8.21
CA TYR A 44 -2.21 -18.18 -7.41
C TYR A 44 -2.16 -16.95 -6.49
N GLY A 45 -2.56 -15.78 -6.96
CA GLY A 45 -2.63 -14.57 -6.15
C GLY A 45 -3.57 -14.74 -4.95
N PHE A 46 -4.77 -15.27 -5.15
CA PHE A 46 -5.69 -15.60 -4.06
C PHE A 46 -5.14 -16.70 -3.15
N GLY A 47 -4.44 -17.71 -3.71
CA GLY A 47 -3.77 -18.75 -2.94
C GLY A 47 -2.74 -18.19 -1.97
N VAL A 48 -1.91 -17.24 -2.40
CA VAL A 48 -0.93 -16.55 -1.53
C VAL A 48 -1.64 -15.79 -0.41
N ALA A 49 -2.74 -15.10 -0.71
CA ALA A 49 -3.54 -14.43 0.32
C ALA A 49 -4.12 -15.42 1.35
N CYS A 50 -4.65 -16.56 0.90
CA CYS A 50 -5.13 -17.62 1.79
C CYS A 50 -4.02 -18.16 2.69
N ILE A 51 -2.84 -18.44 2.14
CA ILE A 51 -1.68 -18.93 2.91
C ILE A 51 -1.28 -17.90 3.97
N SER A 52 -1.25 -16.60 3.60
CA SER A 52 -0.93 -15.52 4.53
C SER A 52 -1.91 -15.44 5.70
N LEU A 53 -3.22 -15.60 5.43
CA LEU A 53 -4.25 -15.61 6.47
C LEU A 53 -4.12 -16.83 7.39
N ILE A 54 -3.85 -18.02 6.82
CA ILE A 54 -3.61 -19.24 7.60
C ILE A 54 -2.38 -19.08 8.49
N ALA A 55 -1.28 -18.55 7.93
CA ALA A 55 -0.06 -18.29 8.69
C ALA A 55 -0.30 -17.29 9.83
N SER A 56 -1.05 -16.21 9.57
CA SER A 56 -1.43 -15.21 10.59
C SER A 56 -2.27 -15.84 11.70
N MET A 57 -3.27 -16.66 11.34
CA MET A 57 -4.08 -17.39 12.30
C MET A 57 -3.23 -18.37 13.13
N ALA A 58 -2.32 -19.12 12.50
CA ALA A 58 -1.42 -20.04 13.19
C ALA A 58 -0.52 -19.31 14.18
N ILE A 59 0.07 -18.18 13.79
CA ILE A 59 0.87 -17.33 14.68
C ILE A 59 0.04 -16.86 15.87
N TYR A 60 -1.17 -16.35 15.61
CA TYR A 60 -2.07 -15.92 16.70
C TYR A 60 -2.38 -17.07 17.68
N VAL A 61 -2.72 -18.26 17.19
CA VAL A 61 -3.06 -19.42 18.03
C VAL A 61 -1.84 -19.90 18.83
N ILE A 62 -0.66 -20.00 18.19
CA ILE A 62 0.58 -20.42 18.84
C ILE A 62 1.00 -19.44 19.94
N PHE A 63 0.92 -18.14 19.67
CA PHE A 63 1.34 -17.10 20.60
C PHE A 63 0.19 -16.52 21.43
N ARG A 64 -0.98 -17.14 21.43
CA ARG A 64 -2.16 -16.67 22.19
C ARG A 64 -1.87 -16.40 23.66
N SER A 65 -0.98 -17.20 24.28
CA SER A 65 -0.56 -16.98 25.67
C SER A 65 0.11 -15.63 25.91
N THR A 66 0.79 -15.09 24.91
CA THR A 66 1.45 -13.78 24.97
C THR A 66 0.44 -12.63 24.90
N PHE A 67 -0.71 -12.86 24.24
CA PHE A 67 -1.77 -11.86 24.06
C PHE A 67 -2.90 -11.96 25.10
N LYS A 68 -2.77 -12.84 26.12
CA LYS A 68 -3.80 -13.01 27.17
C LYS A 68 -4.17 -11.72 27.89
N HIS A 69 -3.25 -10.77 28.00
CA HIS A 69 -3.51 -9.47 28.62
C HIS A 69 -4.40 -8.54 27.79
N ALA A 70 -4.51 -8.80 26.46
CA ALA A 70 -5.37 -8.07 25.53
C ALA A 70 -6.72 -8.81 25.30
N ASP A 71 -6.83 -10.07 25.71
CA ASP A 71 -8.03 -10.91 25.56
C ASP A 71 -8.96 -10.68 26.76
N TYR A 72 -9.69 -9.57 26.75
CA TYR A 72 -10.66 -9.23 27.79
C TYR A 72 -11.88 -10.16 27.69
N ASN A 73 -11.83 -11.27 28.40
CA ASN A 73 -13.01 -12.09 28.61
C ASN A 73 -13.88 -11.39 29.65
N SER A 74 -15.06 -10.95 29.29
CA SER A 74 -16.02 -10.21 30.16
C SER A 74 -16.36 -10.92 31.48
N LYS A 75 -15.98 -12.20 31.64
CA LYS A 75 -16.14 -12.98 32.86
C LYS A 75 -14.92 -12.97 33.80
N GLN A 76 -13.75 -12.50 33.37
CA GLN A 76 -12.51 -12.55 34.15
C GLN A 76 -11.88 -11.21 34.48
N ALA A 77 -12.28 -10.13 33.84
CA ALA A 77 -11.65 -8.82 34.01
C ALA A 77 -12.60 -7.83 34.67
N LYS A 78 -12.88 -8.01 35.93
CA LYS A 78 -13.08 -6.87 36.83
C LYS A 78 -11.86 -6.82 37.72
N PRO A 79 -10.81 -6.04 37.38
CA PRO A 79 -9.88 -5.55 38.39
C PRO A 79 -10.74 -4.76 39.36
N ALA A 80 -10.70 -5.13 40.63
CA ALA A 80 -11.53 -4.59 41.69
C ALA A 80 -11.43 -3.07 41.93
N ASN A 81 -10.70 -2.35 41.09
CA ASN A 81 -10.37 -0.92 41.19
C ASN A 81 -10.69 -0.07 39.94
N VAL A 82 -11.31 -0.64 38.90
CA VAL A 82 -11.89 0.19 37.86
C VAL A 82 -13.36 0.40 38.22
N HIS A 83 -13.65 1.54 38.87
CA HIS A 83 -14.98 2.09 38.88
C HIS A 83 -15.37 2.34 37.42
N GLU A 84 -16.04 1.40 36.78
CA GLU A 84 -16.86 1.73 35.62
C GLU A 84 -17.90 2.71 36.15
N GLU A 85 -17.67 4.01 35.94
CA GLU A 85 -18.72 5.00 36.08
C GLU A 85 -19.87 4.50 35.19
N GLU A 86 -20.94 4.03 35.78
CA GLU A 86 -22.15 3.69 35.03
C GLU A 86 -22.60 4.95 34.30
N LEU A 87 -22.36 4.94 32.99
CA LEU A 87 -22.71 6.07 32.13
C LEU A 87 -24.22 6.32 32.22
N THR A 88 -24.58 7.55 32.50
CA THR A 88 -25.98 7.94 32.41
C THR A 88 -26.50 7.74 30.97
N PRO A 89 -27.80 7.45 30.77
CA PRO A 89 -28.36 7.33 29.42
C PRO A 89 -28.06 8.53 28.51
N ALA A 90 -27.97 9.75 29.07
CA ALA A 90 -27.59 10.96 28.33
C ALA A 90 -26.12 10.89 27.84
N GLN A 91 -25.18 10.52 28.69
CA GLN A 91 -23.76 10.36 28.34
C GLN A 91 -23.55 9.24 27.31
N THR A 92 -24.31 8.16 27.43
CA THR A 92 -24.30 7.06 26.45
C THR A 92 -24.75 7.55 25.08
N LYS A 93 -25.85 8.34 25.02
CA LYS A 93 -26.34 8.94 23.78
C LYS A 93 -25.34 9.89 23.15
N GLU A 94 -24.70 10.75 23.93
CA GLU A 94 -23.66 11.68 23.43
C GLU A 94 -22.47 10.91 22.84
N ARG A 95 -22.00 9.85 23.49
CA ARG A 95 -20.90 9.01 22.98
C ARG A 95 -21.30 8.28 21.70
N ILE A 96 -22.53 7.76 21.61
CA ILE A 96 -23.05 7.13 20.38
C ILE A 96 -23.11 8.14 19.24
N VAL A 97 -23.63 9.33 19.48
CA VAL A 97 -23.69 10.39 18.45
C VAL A 97 -22.29 10.80 17.99
N ALA A 98 -21.35 10.99 18.92
CA ALA A 98 -19.96 11.28 18.60
C ALA A 98 -19.32 10.17 17.74
N LEU A 99 -19.56 8.90 18.08
CA LEU A 99 -19.06 7.74 17.32
C LEU A 99 -19.66 7.70 15.91
N LEU A 100 -20.97 7.93 15.77
CA LEU A 100 -21.64 7.98 14.45
C LEU A 100 -21.10 9.11 13.58
N LEU A 101 -20.81 10.29 14.16
CA LEU A 101 -20.18 11.40 13.43
C LEU A 101 -18.77 11.04 12.96
N VAL A 102 -17.98 10.37 13.81
CA VAL A 102 -16.65 9.86 13.42
C VAL A 102 -16.78 8.87 12.27
N PHE A 103 -17.70 7.92 12.34
CA PHE A 103 -17.93 6.97 11.25
C PHE A 103 -18.33 7.64 9.95
N ALA A 104 -19.22 8.66 10.01
CA ALA A 104 -19.61 9.41 8.83
C ALA A 104 -18.40 10.08 8.15
N VAL A 105 -17.48 10.65 8.93
CA VAL A 105 -16.24 11.25 8.38
C VAL A 105 -15.32 10.18 7.80
N VAL A 106 -15.15 9.05 8.49
CA VAL A 106 -14.28 7.94 8.07
C VAL A 106 -14.77 7.29 6.77
N ILE A 107 -16.08 7.26 6.50
CA ILE A 107 -16.63 6.80 5.21
C ILE A 107 -16.06 7.62 4.05
N PHE A 108 -16.05 8.95 4.15
CA PHE A 108 -15.48 9.81 3.09
C PHE A 108 -13.99 9.63 2.91
N PHE A 109 -13.25 9.39 4.02
CA PHE A 109 -11.84 9.05 3.92
C PHE A 109 -11.62 7.78 3.10
N TRP A 110 -12.29 6.69 3.44
CA TRP A 110 -12.11 5.42 2.74
C TRP A 110 -12.60 5.48 1.30
N MET A 111 -13.67 6.22 1.02
CA MET A 111 -14.15 6.47 -0.34
C MET A 111 -13.08 7.15 -1.20
N ALA A 112 -12.43 8.19 -0.67
CA ALA A 112 -11.32 8.86 -1.35
C ALA A 112 -10.08 7.95 -1.43
N PHE A 113 -9.73 7.27 -0.35
CA PHE A 113 -8.54 6.42 -0.28
C PHE A 113 -8.61 5.25 -1.27
N HIS A 114 -9.77 4.62 -1.45
CA HIS A 114 -9.94 3.51 -2.40
C HIS A 114 -9.81 3.93 -3.87
N GLN A 115 -9.73 5.22 -4.18
CA GLN A 115 -9.37 5.68 -5.53
C GLN A 115 -7.95 5.27 -5.95
N ASN A 116 -7.10 4.85 -5.00
CA ASN A 116 -5.78 4.32 -5.29
C ASN A 116 -5.82 3.07 -6.20
N GLY A 117 -6.81 2.19 -6.02
CA GLY A 117 -7.00 0.98 -6.81
C GLY A 117 -7.71 1.20 -8.16
N LEU A 118 -8.34 2.36 -8.37
CA LEU A 118 -9.12 2.65 -9.57
C LEU A 118 -8.55 3.85 -10.33
N THR A 119 -8.81 5.07 -9.87
CA THR A 119 -8.44 6.31 -10.55
C THR A 119 -6.92 6.45 -10.71
N MET A 120 -6.15 6.11 -9.67
CA MET A 120 -4.69 6.19 -9.73
C MET A 120 -4.09 5.11 -10.66
N THR A 121 -4.74 3.95 -10.78
CA THR A 121 -4.33 2.91 -11.74
C THR A 121 -4.61 3.35 -13.18
N PHE A 122 -5.74 4.01 -13.44
CA PHE A 122 -6.00 4.60 -14.76
C PHE A 122 -5.02 5.73 -15.07
N PHE A 123 -4.73 6.59 -14.10
CA PHE A 123 -3.70 7.63 -14.28
C PHE A 123 -2.32 7.02 -14.56
N ALA A 124 -1.97 5.92 -13.90
CA ALA A 124 -0.73 5.20 -14.17
C ALA A 124 -0.69 4.62 -15.59
N ARG A 125 -1.83 4.14 -16.10
CA ARG A 125 -1.94 3.58 -17.45
C ARG A 125 -1.87 4.64 -18.54
N ASP A 126 -2.57 5.76 -18.35
CA ASP A 126 -2.83 6.70 -19.43
C ASP A 126 -1.85 7.86 -19.46
N TYR A 127 -1.25 8.22 -18.31
CA TYR A 127 -0.47 9.45 -18.18
C TYR A 127 0.93 9.27 -17.60
N THR A 128 1.28 8.09 -17.10
CA THR A 128 2.58 7.87 -16.45
C THR A 128 3.53 7.14 -17.37
N ALA A 129 4.81 7.46 -17.31
CA ALA A 129 5.83 6.77 -18.08
C ALA A 129 5.78 5.25 -17.82
N HIS A 130 5.83 4.48 -18.90
CA HIS A 130 5.70 3.01 -18.86
C HIS A 130 7.03 2.32 -18.56
N GLU A 131 8.11 3.07 -18.45
CA GLU A 131 9.43 2.58 -18.14
C GLU A 131 10.07 3.42 -17.03
N VAL A 132 10.90 2.77 -16.22
CA VAL A 132 11.71 3.43 -15.19
C VAL A 132 13.17 3.15 -15.37
N THR A 133 13.99 4.12 -15.00
CA THR A 133 15.45 4.07 -15.05
C THR A 133 16.05 4.42 -13.70
N GLY A 134 17.36 4.27 -13.56
CA GLY A 134 18.06 4.68 -12.36
C GLY A 134 17.63 3.93 -11.10
N LEU A 135 17.57 4.61 -9.96
CA LEU A 135 17.24 4.03 -8.67
C LEU A 135 15.76 3.63 -8.55
N ASP A 136 14.88 4.24 -9.32
CA ASP A 136 13.44 3.97 -9.29
C ASP A 136 13.14 2.50 -9.60
N ARG A 137 13.97 1.84 -10.42
CA ARG A 137 13.86 0.40 -10.75
C ARG A 137 13.79 -0.49 -9.50
N LEU A 138 14.51 -0.14 -8.43
CA LEU A 138 14.48 -0.91 -7.19
C LEU A 138 13.07 -0.93 -6.55
N GLY A 139 12.32 0.16 -6.69
CA GLY A 139 10.96 0.29 -6.16
C GLY A 139 9.93 -0.58 -6.89
N PHE A 140 10.20 -1.03 -8.11
CA PHE A 140 9.28 -1.84 -8.91
C PHE A 140 9.51 -3.34 -8.82
N SER A 141 10.35 -3.79 -7.89
CA SER A 141 10.56 -5.19 -7.53
C SER A 141 10.06 -5.47 -6.12
N VAL A 142 9.11 -6.38 -5.97
CA VAL A 142 8.55 -6.80 -4.67
C VAL A 142 9.65 -7.30 -3.73
N TRP A 143 10.65 -8.03 -4.26
CA TRP A 143 11.78 -8.52 -3.46
C TRP A 143 12.66 -7.40 -2.92
N ASN A 144 12.91 -6.37 -3.73
CA ASN A 144 13.67 -5.21 -3.28
C ASN A 144 12.89 -4.39 -2.25
N LEU A 145 11.57 -4.25 -2.41
CA LEU A 145 10.71 -3.61 -1.41
C LEU A 145 10.73 -4.40 -0.09
N ALA A 146 10.68 -5.75 -0.14
CA ALA A 146 10.81 -6.58 1.06
C ALA A 146 12.18 -6.40 1.74
N LEU A 147 13.28 -6.34 0.98
CA LEU A 147 14.61 -6.06 1.52
C LEU A 147 14.70 -4.66 2.14
N LEU A 148 14.05 -3.66 1.55
CA LEU A 148 13.96 -2.31 2.12
C LEU A 148 13.20 -2.32 3.45
N ILE A 149 12.08 -3.07 3.56
CA ILE A 149 11.37 -3.27 4.83
C ILE A 149 12.30 -3.89 5.87
N VAL A 150 12.99 -4.97 5.53
CA VAL A 150 13.96 -5.62 6.45
C VAL A 150 15.02 -4.63 6.88
N THR A 151 15.54 -3.81 5.97
CA THR A 151 16.53 -2.77 6.28
C THR A 151 15.99 -1.73 7.26
N VAL A 152 14.76 -1.27 7.07
CA VAL A 152 14.12 -0.31 7.98
C VAL A 152 13.95 -0.91 9.38
N TYR A 153 13.36 -2.10 9.48
CA TYR A 153 13.14 -2.75 10.79
C TYR A 153 14.44 -3.11 11.50
N ALA A 154 15.43 -3.64 10.77
CA ALA A 154 16.74 -3.91 11.35
C ALA A 154 17.46 -2.62 11.75
N GLY A 155 17.31 -1.53 10.98
CA GLY A 155 17.79 -0.21 11.34
C GLY A 155 17.18 0.30 12.66
N PHE A 156 15.85 0.24 12.79
CA PHE A 156 15.17 0.57 14.05
C PHE A 156 15.66 -0.32 15.20
N SER A 157 15.79 -1.62 14.99
CA SER A 157 16.32 -2.55 15.99
C SER A 157 17.76 -2.19 16.42
N LEU A 158 18.59 -1.76 15.48
CA LEU A 158 19.96 -1.31 15.76
C LEU A 158 20.00 -0.14 16.75
N PHE A 159 19.10 0.85 16.59
CA PHE A 159 19.02 2.01 17.49
C PHE A 159 18.34 1.70 18.82
N GLN A 160 17.35 0.81 18.84
CA GLN A 160 16.59 0.48 20.05
C GLN A 160 17.25 -0.61 20.90
N SER A 161 18.11 -1.44 20.35
CA SER A 161 18.76 -2.54 21.07
C SER A 161 19.68 -2.04 22.17
N LYS A 162 19.45 -2.56 23.38
CA LYS A 162 20.30 -2.29 24.56
C LYS A 162 21.50 -3.22 24.66
N THR A 163 21.51 -4.33 23.93
CA THR A 163 22.55 -5.35 24.00
C THR A 163 23.53 -5.23 22.83
N GLY A 164 24.83 -5.41 23.09
CA GLY A 164 25.86 -5.39 22.04
C GLY A 164 25.61 -6.46 20.96
N LYS A 165 25.16 -7.65 21.37
CA LYS A 165 24.81 -8.74 20.44
C LYS A 165 23.62 -8.35 19.53
N GLY A 166 22.60 -7.71 20.08
CA GLY A 166 21.45 -7.26 19.29
C GLY A 166 21.84 -6.20 18.26
N LYS A 167 22.69 -5.23 18.64
CA LYS A 167 23.24 -4.24 17.70
C LYS A 167 24.06 -4.88 16.59
N LEU A 168 24.92 -5.86 16.94
CA LEU A 168 25.73 -6.55 15.95
C LEU A 168 24.85 -7.30 14.93
N ILE A 169 23.87 -8.09 15.41
CA ILE A 169 22.96 -8.85 14.53
C ILE A 169 22.20 -7.89 13.60
N SER A 170 21.61 -6.84 14.15
CA SER A 170 20.87 -5.85 13.36
C SER A 170 21.77 -5.14 12.35
N GLY A 171 23.01 -4.80 12.73
CA GLY A 171 23.98 -4.21 11.82
C GLY A 171 24.38 -5.13 10.68
N VAL A 172 24.59 -6.43 10.96
CA VAL A 172 24.87 -7.44 9.93
C VAL A 172 23.68 -7.58 8.97
N ILE A 173 22.45 -7.62 9.48
CA ILE A 173 21.24 -7.73 8.63
C ILE A 173 21.11 -6.50 7.71
N VAL A 174 21.29 -5.29 8.24
CA VAL A 174 21.26 -4.05 7.43
C VAL A 174 22.33 -4.11 6.33
N THR A 175 23.55 -4.45 6.70
CA THR A 175 24.66 -4.51 5.73
C THR A 175 24.39 -5.54 4.64
N LEU A 176 23.95 -6.75 5.00
CA LEU A 176 23.61 -7.79 4.02
C LEU A 176 22.47 -7.37 3.10
N ALA A 177 21.41 -6.78 3.65
CA ALA A 177 20.28 -6.31 2.85
C ALA A 177 20.71 -5.21 1.85
N LEU A 178 21.54 -4.26 2.28
CA LEU A 178 22.07 -3.21 1.40
C LEU A 178 23.00 -3.76 0.33
N VAL A 179 23.84 -4.75 0.66
CA VAL A 179 24.70 -5.43 -0.33
C VAL A 179 23.84 -6.15 -1.38
N VAL A 180 22.81 -6.90 -0.96
CA VAL A 180 21.91 -7.58 -1.89
C VAL A 180 21.17 -6.58 -2.77
N LEU A 181 20.68 -5.46 -2.21
CA LEU A 181 20.06 -4.38 -2.99
C LEU A 181 21.04 -3.79 -4.01
N GLY A 182 22.30 -3.58 -3.63
CA GLY A 182 23.34 -3.10 -4.54
C GLY A 182 23.64 -4.06 -5.68
N VAL A 183 23.72 -5.36 -5.37
CA VAL A 183 23.90 -6.41 -6.39
C VAL A 183 22.69 -6.45 -7.32
N ASN A 184 21.47 -6.47 -6.77
CA ASN A 184 20.25 -6.46 -7.58
C ASN A 184 20.21 -5.24 -8.51
N TYR A 185 20.54 -4.05 -8.00
CA TYR A 185 20.61 -2.84 -8.80
C TYR A 185 21.59 -2.96 -9.98
N GLY A 186 22.76 -3.55 -9.74
CA GLY A 186 23.80 -3.75 -10.77
C GLY A 186 23.45 -4.82 -11.82
N THR A 187 22.56 -5.76 -11.48
CA THR A 187 22.15 -6.85 -12.38
C THR A 187 20.82 -6.60 -13.09
N MET A 188 20.07 -5.55 -12.69
CA MET A 188 18.82 -5.16 -13.36
C MET A 188 19.11 -4.47 -14.70
N ASP A 189 18.22 -4.71 -15.67
CA ASP A 189 18.27 -4.00 -16.97
C ASP A 189 18.27 -2.47 -16.77
N PRO A 190 18.96 -1.69 -17.61
CA PRO A 190 19.02 -0.24 -17.48
C PRO A 190 17.66 0.45 -17.47
N THR A 191 16.70 -0.10 -18.20
CA THR A 191 15.29 0.31 -18.25
C THR A 191 14.42 -0.85 -17.84
N LEU A 192 13.40 -0.58 -17.02
CA LEU A 192 12.45 -1.59 -16.56
C LEU A 192 11.04 -1.15 -17.00
N PRO A 193 10.34 -1.96 -17.84
CA PRO A 193 8.95 -1.71 -18.16
C PRO A 193 8.07 -1.93 -16.92
N ILE A 194 7.10 -1.04 -16.70
CA ILE A 194 6.21 -1.09 -15.54
C ILE A 194 4.75 -1.22 -15.99
N LEU A 195 4.03 -2.07 -15.27
CA LEU A 195 2.60 -2.21 -15.43
C LEU A 195 1.87 -1.26 -14.48
N PRO A 196 0.74 -0.64 -14.90
CA PRO A 196 -0.02 0.30 -14.07
C PRO A 196 -0.43 -0.26 -12.71
N GLN A 197 -0.75 -1.55 -12.65
CA GLN A 197 -1.20 -2.21 -11.42
C GLN A 197 -0.09 -2.33 -10.36
N ILE A 198 1.17 -2.30 -10.77
CA ILE A 198 2.30 -2.46 -9.83
C ILE A 198 2.42 -1.29 -8.86
N PHE A 199 1.88 -0.12 -9.18
CA PHE A 199 1.88 1.02 -8.26
C PHE A 199 1.13 0.73 -6.97
N GLN A 200 0.13 -0.15 -6.98
CA GLN A 200 -0.62 -0.50 -5.78
C GLN A 200 0.25 -1.15 -4.69
N GLN A 201 1.40 -1.74 -5.03
CA GLN A 201 2.34 -2.31 -4.05
C GLN A 201 2.97 -1.26 -3.13
N PHE A 202 3.02 0.02 -3.54
CA PHE A 202 3.63 1.08 -2.74
C PHE A 202 2.83 1.37 -1.47
N ASN A 203 1.50 1.25 -1.48
CA ASN A 203 0.71 1.46 -0.27
C ASN A 203 1.06 0.43 0.83
N PRO A 204 0.91 -0.90 0.65
CA PRO A 204 1.29 -1.86 1.68
C PRO A 204 2.78 -1.80 2.04
N PHE A 205 3.66 -1.49 1.09
CA PHE A 205 5.07 -1.28 1.36
C PHE A 205 5.27 -0.12 2.35
N PHE A 206 4.70 1.05 2.08
CA PHE A 206 4.85 2.21 2.96
C PHE A 206 4.14 2.01 4.30
N VAL A 207 2.97 1.35 4.36
CA VAL A 207 2.31 1.01 5.63
C VAL A 207 3.27 0.23 6.52
N VAL A 208 3.86 -0.84 6.00
CA VAL A 208 4.78 -1.67 6.79
C VAL A 208 6.07 -0.93 7.13
N ALA A 209 6.69 -0.26 6.16
CA ALA A 209 7.95 0.46 6.36
C ALA A 209 7.83 1.64 7.33
N LEU A 210 6.71 2.37 7.32
CA LEU A 210 6.51 3.56 8.15
C LEU A 210 5.85 3.27 9.50
N THR A 211 5.31 2.08 9.71
CA THR A 211 4.72 1.70 11.02
C THR A 211 5.67 1.91 12.19
N PRO A 212 6.95 1.48 12.17
CA PRO A 212 7.87 1.75 13.27
C PRO A 212 8.10 3.23 13.53
N VAL A 213 8.12 4.05 12.45
CA VAL A 213 8.27 5.51 12.54
C VAL A 213 7.04 6.12 13.22
N SER A 214 5.86 5.74 12.78
CA SER A 214 4.58 6.19 13.33
C SER A 214 4.47 5.85 14.82
N LEU A 215 4.77 4.61 15.20
CA LEU A 215 4.78 4.17 16.60
C LEU A 215 5.80 4.93 17.45
N ALA A 216 6.99 5.21 16.91
CA ALA A 216 8.00 5.99 17.61
C ALA A 216 7.56 7.44 17.84
N VAL A 217 6.93 8.06 16.83
CA VAL A 217 6.42 9.43 16.91
C VAL A 217 5.28 9.51 17.93
N PHE A 218 4.24 8.69 17.79
CA PHE A 218 3.09 8.70 18.71
C PHE A 218 3.49 8.30 20.12
N GLY A 219 4.36 7.30 20.29
CA GLY A 219 4.89 6.90 21.59
C GLY A 219 5.73 8.01 22.26
N SER A 220 6.47 8.80 21.50
CA SER A 220 7.19 9.97 22.01
C SER A 220 6.22 11.09 22.41
N LEU A 221 5.18 11.33 21.64
CA LEU A 221 4.14 12.32 21.96
C LEU A 221 3.35 11.92 23.20
N ALA A 222 2.98 10.64 23.32
CA ALA A 222 2.30 10.09 24.49
C ALA A 222 3.13 10.28 25.78
N LYS A 223 4.43 9.94 25.73
CA LYS A 223 5.35 10.16 26.87
C LYS A 223 5.44 11.61 27.31
N LYS A 224 5.24 12.57 26.41
CA LYS A 224 5.24 14.01 26.68
C LYS A 224 3.85 14.55 27.06
N GLY A 225 2.81 13.70 27.11
CA GLY A 225 1.42 14.13 27.33
C GLY A 225 0.85 15.02 26.22
N LYS A 226 1.45 14.98 25.02
CA LYS A 226 1.06 15.80 23.84
C LYS A 226 0.45 14.98 22.71
N GLU A 227 0.10 13.73 22.99
CA GLU A 227 -0.53 12.89 21.99
C GLU A 227 -1.91 13.45 21.60
N PRO A 228 -2.19 13.65 20.30
CA PRO A 228 -3.49 14.13 19.84
C PRO A 228 -4.60 13.14 20.22
N SER A 229 -5.77 13.65 20.58
CA SER A 229 -6.94 12.81 20.78
C SER A 229 -7.35 12.08 19.48
N ALA A 230 -8.10 11.01 19.63
CA ALA A 230 -8.57 10.19 18.52
C ALA A 230 -9.21 11.02 17.39
N PRO A 231 -10.20 11.88 17.62
CA PRO A 231 -10.77 12.71 16.56
C PRO A 231 -9.78 13.68 15.91
N ARG A 232 -8.79 14.17 16.67
CA ARG A 232 -7.75 15.05 16.12
C ARG A 232 -6.81 14.30 15.17
N LYS A 233 -6.44 13.06 15.49
CA LYS A 233 -5.64 12.22 14.59
C LYS A 233 -6.39 11.99 13.29
N ILE A 234 -7.68 11.65 13.35
CA ILE A 234 -8.54 11.49 12.17
C ILE A 234 -8.55 12.78 11.33
N GLY A 235 -8.80 13.94 11.96
CA GLY A 235 -8.80 15.21 11.25
C GLY A 235 -7.45 15.52 10.57
N ILE A 236 -6.34 15.26 11.25
CA ILE A 236 -5.00 15.42 10.67
C ILE A 236 -4.81 14.46 9.48
N GLY A 237 -5.19 13.19 9.63
CA GLY A 237 -5.14 12.21 8.54
C GLY A 237 -5.94 12.64 7.31
N MET A 238 -7.14 13.19 7.50
CA MET A 238 -7.97 13.75 6.42
C MET A 238 -7.26 14.89 5.67
N VAL A 239 -6.63 15.82 6.40
CA VAL A 239 -5.87 16.92 5.80
C VAL A 239 -4.67 16.39 5.02
N ILE A 240 -3.94 15.41 5.58
CA ILE A 240 -2.80 14.78 4.87
C ILE A 240 -3.29 14.06 3.59
N ALA A 241 -4.42 13.35 3.64
CA ALA A 241 -5.00 12.72 2.46
C ALA A 241 -5.36 13.76 1.37
N ALA A 242 -5.96 14.89 1.76
CA ALA A 242 -6.25 15.98 0.83
C ALA A 242 -4.96 16.51 0.18
N VAL A 243 -3.88 16.67 0.94
CA VAL A 243 -2.56 17.08 0.40
C VAL A 243 -2.03 16.03 -0.59
N GLY A 244 -2.19 14.73 -0.32
CA GLY A 244 -1.80 13.66 -1.23
C GLY A 244 -2.52 13.74 -2.58
N PHE A 245 -3.83 13.96 -2.58
CA PHE A 245 -4.58 14.13 -3.83
C PHE A 245 -4.29 15.47 -4.51
N MET A 246 -4.03 16.54 -3.77
CA MET A 246 -3.56 17.79 -4.37
C MET A 246 -2.19 17.61 -5.07
N LEU A 247 -1.29 16.82 -4.50
CA LEU A 247 -0.01 16.52 -5.14
C LEU A 247 -0.23 15.87 -6.51
N LEU A 248 -1.13 14.89 -6.60
CA LEU A 248 -1.46 14.25 -7.87
C LEU A 248 -2.15 15.22 -8.83
N ALA A 249 -3.04 16.07 -8.32
CA ALA A 249 -3.68 17.11 -9.13
C ALA A 249 -2.66 18.09 -9.72
N PHE A 250 -1.64 18.49 -8.95
CA PHE A 250 -0.54 19.31 -9.49
C PHE A 250 0.27 18.57 -10.57
N GLY A 251 0.52 17.27 -10.38
CA GLY A 251 1.18 16.44 -11.39
C GLY A 251 0.37 16.23 -12.67
N SER A 252 -0.94 16.49 -12.63
CA SER A 252 -1.83 16.39 -13.80
C SER A 252 -2.05 17.71 -14.55
N PHE A 253 -1.49 18.81 -14.10
CA PHE A 253 -1.67 20.08 -14.80
C PHE A 253 -1.01 20.04 -16.19
N GLY A 254 -1.78 20.46 -17.20
CA GLY A 254 -1.32 20.52 -18.59
C GLY A 254 -1.37 19.18 -19.34
N LEU A 255 -1.88 18.12 -18.71
CA LEU A 255 -2.14 16.86 -19.38
C LEU A 255 -3.39 16.96 -20.26
N PRO A 256 -3.43 16.26 -21.41
CA PRO A 256 -4.63 16.17 -22.23
C PRO A 256 -5.77 15.46 -21.48
N THR A 257 -6.99 15.79 -21.84
CA THR A 257 -8.17 15.11 -21.27
C THR A 257 -8.23 13.64 -21.72
N PRO A 258 -8.91 12.75 -20.97
CA PRO A 258 -9.06 11.35 -21.40
C PRO A 258 -9.63 11.20 -22.82
N ALA A 259 -10.58 12.05 -23.22
CA ALA A 259 -11.14 12.06 -24.57
C ALA A 259 -10.10 12.45 -25.64
N GLU A 260 -9.20 13.38 -25.34
CA GLU A 260 -8.13 13.76 -26.25
C GLU A 260 -7.06 12.67 -26.36
N VAL A 261 -6.76 11.97 -25.25
CA VAL A 261 -5.86 10.81 -25.26
C VAL A 261 -6.44 9.67 -26.07
N GLU A 262 -7.73 9.40 -25.94
CA GLU A 262 -8.41 8.36 -26.70
C GLU A 262 -8.44 8.67 -28.20
N ALA A 263 -8.61 9.94 -28.57
CA ALA A 263 -8.68 10.36 -29.97
C ALA A 263 -7.31 10.46 -30.65
N ASN A 264 -6.27 10.92 -29.94
CA ASN A 264 -4.99 11.33 -30.52
C ASN A 264 -3.78 10.57 -29.94
N GLY A 265 -3.97 9.77 -28.91
CA GLY A 265 -2.87 9.24 -28.10
C GLY A 265 -2.20 10.31 -27.25
N ILE A 266 -1.18 9.93 -26.50
CA ILE A 266 -0.33 10.82 -25.73
C ILE A 266 1.13 10.65 -26.18
N ALA A 267 1.83 11.75 -26.39
CA ALA A 267 3.25 11.69 -26.72
C ALA A 267 4.05 11.23 -25.49
N GLU A 268 5.05 10.37 -25.67
CA GLU A 268 5.92 9.91 -24.56
C GLU A 268 6.55 11.06 -23.76
N SER A 269 6.86 12.17 -24.43
CA SER A 269 7.39 13.38 -23.79
C SER A 269 6.39 14.11 -22.88
N ALA A 270 5.10 13.83 -23.03
CA ALA A 270 4.02 14.38 -22.19
C ALA A 270 3.67 13.48 -20.99
N LEU A 271 4.20 12.25 -20.95
CA LEU A 271 4.00 11.35 -19.82
C LEU A 271 4.72 11.88 -18.57
N VAL A 272 4.04 11.78 -17.44
CA VAL A 272 4.59 12.23 -16.16
C VAL A 272 5.46 11.15 -15.50
N SER A 273 6.39 11.60 -14.67
CA SER A 273 7.25 10.69 -13.91
C SER A 273 6.43 9.82 -12.96
N PRO A 274 6.76 8.52 -12.83
CA PRO A 274 6.18 7.61 -11.82
C PRO A 274 6.29 8.15 -10.38
N ASN A 275 7.24 9.02 -10.11
CA ASN A 275 7.47 9.60 -8.79
C ASN A 275 6.30 10.45 -8.28
N TRP A 276 5.45 11.00 -9.16
CA TRP A 276 4.21 11.67 -8.74
C TRP A 276 3.27 10.71 -8.03
N LEU A 277 3.04 9.54 -8.63
CA LEU A 277 2.20 8.49 -8.02
C LEU A 277 2.84 7.92 -6.75
N ILE A 278 4.14 7.58 -6.78
CA ILE A 278 4.87 7.06 -5.62
C ILE A 278 4.78 8.04 -4.45
N SER A 279 4.99 9.34 -4.71
CA SER A 279 4.87 10.37 -3.68
C SER A 279 3.44 10.51 -3.14
N THR A 280 2.44 10.39 -4.02
CA THR A 280 1.03 10.39 -3.61
C THR A 280 0.72 9.19 -2.72
N TYR A 281 1.15 7.96 -3.08
CA TYR A 281 1.01 6.78 -2.23
C TYR A 281 1.69 6.96 -0.87
N LEU A 282 2.89 7.56 -0.83
CA LEU A 282 3.60 7.86 0.40
C LEU A 282 2.77 8.76 1.32
N VAL A 283 2.25 9.88 0.78
CA VAL A 283 1.45 10.84 1.56
C VAL A 283 0.13 10.23 2.01
N LEU A 284 -0.55 9.47 1.15
CA LEU A 284 -1.79 8.78 1.50
C LEU A 284 -1.56 7.72 2.58
N THR A 285 -0.43 7.03 2.55
CA THR A 285 -0.06 6.07 3.61
C THR A 285 0.17 6.78 4.94
N PHE A 286 0.80 7.96 4.96
CA PHE A 286 0.86 8.75 6.19
C PHE A 286 -0.53 9.08 6.72
N ALA A 287 -1.47 9.48 5.87
CA ALA A 287 -2.85 9.71 6.26
C ALA A 287 -3.49 8.47 6.89
N GLU A 288 -3.30 7.31 6.28
CA GLU A 288 -3.79 6.02 6.76
C GLU A 288 -3.20 5.66 8.13
N LEU A 289 -1.90 5.87 8.34
CA LEU A 289 -1.22 5.62 9.61
C LEU A 289 -1.70 6.55 10.74
N PHE A 290 -2.29 7.71 10.42
CA PHE A 290 -2.96 8.55 11.41
C PHE A 290 -4.35 8.05 11.79
N LEU A 291 -5.03 7.33 10.89
CA LEU A 291 -6.34 6.74 11.15
C LEU A 291 -6.26 5.35 11.79
N SER A 292 -5.34 4.51 11.31
CA SER A 292 -5.22 3.09 11.68
C SER A 292 -4.98 2.84 13.19
N PRO A 293 -4.15 3.62 13.93
CA PRO A 293 -3.96 3.42 15.36
C PRO A 293 -5.21 3.71 16.21
N MET A 294 -6.30 4.11 15.57
CA MET A 294 -7.55 4.47 16.23
C MET A 294 -8.54 3.32 16.30
N VAL A 295 -8.29 2.26 15.55
CA VAL A 295 -9.16 1.09 15.45
C VAL A 295 -8.72 0.00 16.42
N ILE A 296 -7.57 0.16 17.08
CA ILE A 296 -7.04 -0.73 18.11
C ILE A 296 -7.14 -0.02 19.46
#